data_42a78bfa550a9ba9bef342854c495bb2
#
_entry.id   42a78bfa550a9ba9bef342854c495bb2
#
_cell.length_a   1.000
_cell.length_b   1.000
_cell.length_c   1.000
_cell.angle_alpha   90.00
_cell.angle_beta   90.00
_cell.angle_gamma   90.00
#
_symmetry.space_group_name_H-M   'P 1'
#
loop_
_entity.id
_entity.type
_entity.pdbx_description
1 polymer ?
#
loop_
_entity_poly.entity_id
_entity_poly.type
_entity_poly.pdbx_seq_one_letter_code
_entity_poly.pdbx_strand_id
1 'polypeptide(L)'
;NDFLNKLLKTTNVTYVVASDTDSIYIRLGEVVNAIFKDKSDTRKIVRVMDKFCEETIQPQIDKSFDKLAEYVHAYEQKMIMKREVIANKGIWTAKKRYILNVYNDEGVELKEPKLKIMGIEAVKSSTPAPCRVKIKEALNIIMNKDESALIEFIDNFRKEFKKLSPESIAYPRSCNNLKKYSSSTTIYQKGTPMHVRGALLYNNLLKKNKL
;
A
#
# COMPACT_ATOMS: atom_id res chain seq x y z
N ASN A 1 -7.57 22.03 -1.39
CA ASN A 1 -6.58 22.87 -0.67
C ASN A 1 -7.21 24.18 -0.18
N ASP A 2 -7.92 24.93 -1.02
CA ASP A 2 -8.47 26.28 -0.73
C ASP A 2 -9.37 26.31 0.49
N PHE A 3 -10.26 25.34 0.63
CA PHE A 3 -11.13 25.21 1.80
C PHE A 3 -10.31 25.09 3.09
N LEU A 4 -9.31 24.21 3.14
CA LEU A 4 -8.46 24.01 4.32
C LEU A 4 -7.57 25.24 4.58
N ASN A 5 -7.03 25.88 3.55
CA ASN A 5 -6.28 27.13 3.70
C ASN A 5 -7.15 28.22 4.33
N LYS A 6 -8.40 28.36 3.87
CA LYS A 6 -9.36 29.31 4.43
C LYS A 6 -9.72 28.99 5.88
N LEU A 7 -10.00 27.71 6.18
CA LEU A 7 -10.39 27.23 7.50
C LEU A 7 -9.28 27.46 8.54
N LEU A 8 -8.03 27.14 8.17
CA LEU A 8 -6.86 27.22 9.06
C LEU A 8 -6.14 28.57 8.99
N LYS A 9 -6.67 29.53 8.20
CA LYS A 9 -6.05 30.85 7.97
C LYS A 9 -4.60 30.75 7.48
N THR A 10 -4.33 29.77 6.63
CA THR A 10 -3.02 29.56 5.98
C THR A 10 -3.07 30.02 4.52
N THR A 11 -1.90 30.21 3.91
CA THR A 11 -1.81 30.66 2.51
C THR A 11 -0.90 29.70 1.75
N ASN A 12 -1.38 29.19 0.63
CA ASN A 12 -0.64 28.30 -0.29
C ASN A 12 -0.10 27.00 0.33
N VAL A 13 -0.71 26.52 1.40
CA VAL A 13 -0.36 25.22 1.97
C VAL A 13 -1.01 24.10 1.17
N THR A 14 -0.21 23.11 0.78
CA THR A 14 -0.69 21.91 0.09
C THR A 14 -1.10 20.86 1.11
N TYR A 15 -2.40 20.72 1.35
CA TYR A 15 -2.97 19.69 2.25
C TYR A 15 -3.22 18.37 1.54
N VAL A 16 -3.65 18.40 0.28
CA VAL A 16 -3.79 17.18 -0.55
C VAL A 16 -2.41 16.77 -1.03
N VAL A 17 -1.83 15.74 -0.43
CA VAL A 17 -0.46 15.28 -0.69
C VAL A 17 -0.37 14.24 -1.79
N ALA A 18 -1.47 13.53 -2.07
CA ALA A 18 -1.59 12.58 -3.17
C ALA A 18 -3.07 12.42 -3.57
N SER A 19 -3.28 12.01 -4.81
CA SER A 19 -4.58 11.55 -5.32
C SER A 19 -4.37 10.41 -6.31
N ASP A 20 -5.32 9.48 -6.36
CA ASP A 20 -5.31 8.39 -7.33
C ASP A 20 -6.73 8.00 -7.70
N THR A 21 -7.10 8.23 -8.96
CA THR A 21 -8.39 7.91 -9.58
C THR A 21 -9.60 8.45 -8.79
N ASP A 22 -9.99 7.79 -7.72
CA ASP A 22 -11.18 8.02 -6.88
C ASP A 22 -10.84 8.28 -5.41
N SER A 23 -9.58 8.50 -5.09
CA SER A 23 -9.13 8.76 -3.72
C SER A 23 -8.24 10.00 -3.61
N ILE A 24 -8.33 10.67 -2.45
CA ILE A 24 -7.45 11.77 -2.06
C ILE A 24 -6.82 11.50 -0.70
N TYR A 25 -5.59 11.96 -0.52
CA TYR A 25 -4.84 11.84 0.73
C TYR A 25 -4.58 13.22 1.28
N ILE A 26 -5.13 13.50 2.46
CA ILE A 26 -5.08 14.82 3.09
C ILE A 26 -4.16 14.79 4.29
N ARG A 27 -3.20 15.71 4.34
CA ARG A 27 -2.36 15.93 5.50
C ARG A 27 -3.07 16.86 6.49
N LEU A 28 -3.41 16.35 7.66
CA LEU A 28 -4.11 17.10 8.71
C LEU A 28 -3.20 17.48 9.91
N GLY A 29 -1.89 17.43 9.75
CA GLY A 29 -0.93 17.79 10.81
C GLY A 29 -1.14 19.19 11.38
N GLU A 30 -1.46 20.16 10.54
CA GLU A 30 -1.73 21.54 10.96
C GLU A 30 -3.02 21.64 11.80
N VAL A 31 -4.05 20.86 11.44
CA VAL A 31 -5.29 20.77 12.26
C VAL A 31 -4.98 20.17 13.62
N VAL A 32 -4.19 19.09 13.66
CA VAL A 32 -3.74 18.48 14.92
C VAL A 32 -2.94 19.47 15.75
N ASN A 33 -2.02 20.23 15.15
CA ASN A 33 -1.23 21.25 15.82
C ASN A 33 -2.08 22.38 16.40
N ALA A 34 -3.14 22.78 15.70
CA ALA A 34 -4.05 23.82 16.17
C ALA A 34 -4.93 23.38 17.35
N ILE A 35 -5.30 22.10 17.42
CA ILE A 35 -6.22 21.54 18.41
C ILE A 35 -5.47 21.00 19.64
N PHE A 36 -4.33 20.34 19.44
CA PHE A 36 -3.62 19.62 20.51
C PHE A 36 -2.28 20.27 20.87
N LYS A 37 -2.15 20.66 22.12
CA LYS A 37 -0.86 21.05 22.73
C LYS A 37 0.01 19.82 23.02
N ASP A 38 -0.61 18.77 23.58
CA ASP A 38 0.02 17.47 23.83
C ASP A 38 -0.44 16.46 22.78
N LYS A 39 0.53 15.76 22.17
CA LYS A 39 0.34 14.78 21.08
C LYS A 39 0.74 13.37 21.49
N SER A 40 0.90 13.11 22.77
CA SER A 40 1.29 11.80 23.31
C SER A 40 0.20 10.74 23.07
N ASP A 41 -1.08 11.11 23.15
CA ASP A 41 -2.22 10.21 22.92
C ASP A 41 -2.68 10.22 21.46
N THR A 42 -2.04 9.39 20.66
CA THR A 42 -2.40 9.20 19.24
C THR A 42 -3.84 8.75 19.06
N ARG A 43 -4.40 7.92 19.96
CA ARG A 43 -5.78 7.42 19.81
C ARG A 43 -6.80 8.53 20.00
N LYS A 44 -6.59 9.38 20.99
CA LYS A 44 -7.42 10.57 21.20
C LYS A 44 -7.40 11.50 19.98
N ILE A 45 -6.19 11.71 19.41
CA ILE A 45 -6.04 12.50 18.18
C ILE A 45 -6.84 11.88 17.04
N VAL A 46 -6.71 10.57 16.82
CA VAL A 46 -7.42 9.85 15.74
C VAL A 46 -8.95 10.00 15.89
N ARG A 47 -9.51 9.84 17.09
CA ARG A 47 -10.95 10.01 17.33
C ARG A 47 -11.42 11.44 17.02
N VAL A 48 -10.65 12.45 17.42
CA VAL A 48 -11.01 13.83 17.11
C VAL A 48 -10.88 14.13 15.62
N MET A 49 -9.87 13.57 14.95
CA MET A 49 -9.72 13.71 13.49
C MET A 49 -10.81 12.95 12.72
N ASP A 50 -11.26 11.83 13.22
CA ASP A 50 -12.40 11.09 12.67
C ASP A 50 -13.65 11.99 12.62
N LYS A 51 -13.99 12.55 13.78
CA LYS A 51 -15.10 13.50 13.93
C LYS A 51 -14.93 14.76 13.06
N PHE A 52 -13.72 15.32 13.02
CA PHE A 52 -13.41 16.46 12.14
C PHE A 52 -13.63 16.11 10.66
N CYS A 53 -13.25 14.93 10.22
CA CYS A 53 -13.47 14.48 8.84
C CYS A 53 -14.98 14.36 8.54
N GLU A 54 -15.76 13.80 9.47
CA GLU A 54 -17.22 13.64 9.28
C GLU A 54 -17.96 14.98 9.32
N GLU A 55 -17.65 15.85 10.29
CA GLU A 55 -18.40 17.08 10.52
C GLU A 55 -17.94 18.26 9.64
N THR A 56 -16.68 18.23 9.15
CA THR A 56 -16.08 19.37 8.45
C THR A 56 -15.66 19.05 7.02
N ILE A 57 -14.96 17.92 6.82
CA ILE A 57 -14.42 17.58 5.48
C ILE A 57 -15.51 16.97 4.60
N GLN A 58 -16.29 16.01 5.12
CA GLN A 58 -17.33 15.33 4.36
C GLN A 58 -18.36 16.29 3.75
N PRO A 59 -18.97 17.25 4.50
CA PRO A 59 -19.92 18.20 3.92
C PRO A 59 -19.30 19.06 2.80
N GLN A 60 -18.00 19.36 2.89
CA GLN A 60 -17.32 20.11 1.82
C GLN A 60 -17.11 19.27 0.57
N ILE A 61 -16.84 17.97 0.71
CA ILE A 61 -16.72 17.02 -0.41
C ILE A 61 -18.10 16.89 -1.10
N ASP A 62 -19.15 16.66 -0.32
CA ASP A 62 -20.52 16.50 -0.84
C ASP A 62 -20.96 17.74 -1.63
N LYS A 63 -20.76 18.93 -1.05
CA LYS A 63 -21.01 20.20 -1.74
C LYS A 63 -20.20 20.38 -3.02
N SER A 64 -19.00 19.81 -3.08
CA SER A 64 -18.18 19.85 -4.28
C SER A 64 -18.71 18.93 -5.37
N PHE A 65 -19.25 17.79 -5.01
CA PHE A 65 -19.92 16.87 -5.95
C PHE A 65 -21.23 17.43 -6.47
N ASP A 66 -22.03 18.13 -5.63
CA ASP A 66 -23.23 18.81 -6.07
C ASP A 66 -22.88 19.87 -7.15
N LYS A 67 -21.89 20.71 -6.87
CA LYS A 67 -21.41 21.71 -7.86
C LYS A 67 -20.87 21.07 -9.15
N LEU A 68 -20.20 19.94 -9.03
CA LEU A 68 -19.71 19.20 -10.20
C LEU A 68 -20.89 18.67 -11.03
N ALA A 69 -21.92 18.11 -10.37
CA ALA A 69 -23.13 17.62 -11.04
C ALA A 69 -23.84 18.75 -11.79
N GLU A 70 -23.99 19.93 -11.18
CA GLU A 70 -24.53 21.13 -11.82
C GLU A 70 -23.68 21.53 -13.04
N TYR A 71 -22.35 21.60 -12.88
CA TYR A 71 -21.44 22.01 -13.93
C TYR A 71 -21.46 21.10 -15.17
N VAL A 72 -21.57 19.77 -14.96
CA VAL A 72 -21.63 18.80 -16.06
C VAL A 72 -23.07 18.49 -16.52
N HIS A 73 -24.05 19.23 -15.99
CA HIS A 73 -25.48 19.00 -16.27
C HIS A 73 -25.92 17.55 -16.03
N ALA A 74 -25.46 16.93 -14.95
CA ALA A 74 -25.83 15.57 -14.59
C ALA A 74 -27.32 15.52 -14.25
N TYR A 75 -28.00 14.45 -14.68
CA TYR A 75 -29.41 14.20 -14.34
C TYR A 75 -29.62 14.04 -12.83
N GLU A 76 -28.66 13.40 -12.15
CA GLU A 76 -28.67 13.16 -10.72
C GLU A 76 -27.22 13.09 -10.20
N GLN A 77 -26.98 13.63 -9.00
CA GLN A 77 -25.69 13.48 -8.30
C GLN A 77 -25.64 12.11 -7.61
N LYS A 78 -24.71 11.24 -8.03
CA LYS A 78 -24.52 9.87 -7.50
C LYS A 78 -23.10 9.61 -6.96
N MET A 79 -22.22 10.60 -7.01
CA MET A 79 -20.85 10.44 -6.53
C MET A 79 -20.81 10.50 -5.02
N ILE A 80 -20.20 9.49 -4.40
CA ILE A 80 -20.04 9.41 -2.96
C ILE A 80 -18.54 9.13 -2.68
N MET A 81 -17.92 9.98 -1.89
CA MET A 81 -16.57 9.76 -1.38
C MET A 81 -16.63 9.83 0.16
N LYS A 82 -16.24 8.75 0.81
CA LYS A 82 -16.21 8.66 2.27
C LYS A 82 -14.77 8.53 2.75
N ARG A 83 -14.53 8.92 4.02
CA ARG A 83 -13.25 8.66 4.66
C ARG A 83 -13.03 7.15 4.80
N GLU A 84 -11.96 6.66 4.22
CA GLU A 84 -11.56 5.25 4.28
C GLU A 84 -10.67 5.00 5.50
N VAL A 85 -9.54 5.70 5.62
CA VAL A 85 -8.59 5.47 6.70
C VAL A 85 -8.12 6.75 7.37
N ILE A 86 -7.71 6.63 8.67
CA ILE A 86 -6.90 7.62 9.36
C ILE A 86 -5.60 6.96 9.79
N ALA A 87 -4.49 7.56 9.36
CA ALA A 87 -3.14 7.11 9.68
C ALA A 87 -2.36 8.23 10.37
N ASN A 88 -1.49 7.87 11.33
CA ASN A 88 -0.62 8.86 11.97
C ASN A 88 0.61 9.18 11.13
N LYS A 89 1.03 8.27 10.26
CA LYS A 89 2.17 8.42 9.34
C LYS A 89 1.84 7.81 7.97
N GLY A 90 2.35 8.44 6.92
CA GLY A 90 2.27 7.94 5.55
C GLY A 90 3.53 8.27 4.76
N ILE A 91 3.96 7.35 3.91
CA ILE A 91 5.11 7.52 3.01
C ILE A 91 4.68 7.11 1.61
N TRP A 92 4.85 8.01 0.63
CA TRP A 92 4.64 7.76 -0.80
C TRP A 92 5.98 7.69 -1.49
N THR A 93 6.32 6.53 -2.04
CA THR A 93 7.59 6.31 -2.76
C THR A 93 7.47 6.58 -4.25
N ALA A 94 6.28 6.42 -4.80
CA ALA A 94 5.95 6.71 -6.20
C ALA A 94 4.42 6.67 -6.38
N LYS A 95 3.93 7.00 -7.59
CA LYS A 95 2.52 6.82 -7.96
C LYS A 95 2.07 5.38 -7.69
N LYS A 96 0.95 5.19 -6.99
CA LYS A 96 0.39 3.89 -6.60
C LYS A 96 1.31 3.04 -5.70
N ARG A 97 2.28 3.66 -5.04
CA ARG A 97 3.22 2.98 -4.13
C ARG A 97 3.35 3.76 -2.82
N TYR A 98 2.66 3.29 -1.79
CA TYR A 98 2.63 3.96 -0.50
C TYR A 98 2.48 2.99 0.67
N ILE A 99 2.76 3.52 1.85
CA ILE A 99 2.60 2.85 3.14
C ILE A 99 1.92 3.81 4.09
N LEU A 100 0.88 3.34 4.79
CA LEU A 100 0.19 4.07 5.84
C LEU A 100 0.21 3.27 7.13
N ASN A 101 0.44 3.93 8.26
CA ASN A 101 0.28 3.33 9.58
C ASN A 101 -1.13 3.67 10.11
N VAL A 102 -2.08 2.79 9.85
CA VAL A 102 -3.53 3.01 10.00
C VAL A 102 -3.97 2.73 11.42
N TYR A 103 -4.70 3.67 12.02
CA TYR A 103 -5.32 3.57 13.34
C TYR A 103 -6.84 3.45 13.29
N ASN A 104 -7.47 3.96 12.23
CA ASN A 104 -8.91 3.83 12.00
C ASN A 104 -9.13 3.41 10.54
N ASP A 105 -9.94 2.40 10.33
CA ASP A 105 -10.27 1.82 9.03
C ASP A 105 -11.80 1.80 8.89
N GLU A 106 -12.33 2.58 7.95
CA GLU A 106 -13.76 2.75 7.67
C GLU A 106 -14.64 3.06 8.91
N GLY A 107 -14.14 3.88 9.84
CA GLY A 107 -14.84 4.25 11.08
C GLY A 107 -14.53 3.32 12.27
N VAL A 108 -13.86 2.21 12.03
CA VAL A 108 -13.47 1.27 13.10
C VAL A 108 -12.09 1.60 13.64
N GLU A 109 -12.02 1.95 14.93
CA GLU A 109 -10.73 2.14 15.60
C GLU A 109 -10.04 0.79 15.81
N LEU A 110 -8.83 0.65 15.30
CA LEU A 110 -8.05 -0.58 15.42
C LEU A 110 -7.42 -0.71 16.81
N LYS A 111 -7.45 -1.90 17.42
CA LYS A 111 -6.78 -2.17 18.70
C LYS A 111 -5.27 -1.92 18.60
N GLU A 112 -4.65 -2.38 17.52
CA GLU A 112 -3.25 -2.13 17.17
C GLU A 112 -3.16 -1.50 15.79
N PRO A 113 -2.23 -0.56 15.54
CA PRO A 113 -2.07 0.05 14.24
C PRO A 113 -1.67 -0.98 13.20
N LYS A 114 -2.21 -0.86 11.99
CA LYS A 114 -1.98 -1.77 10.88
C LYS A 114 -1.29 -1.06 9.72
N LEU A 115 -0.26 -1.68 9.15
CA LEU A 115 0.34 -1.17 7.92
C LEU A 115 -0.54 -1.48 6.71
N LYS A 116 -1.06 -0.43 6.05
CA LYS A 116 -1.67 -0.50 4.73
C LYS A 116 -0.57 -0.25 3.69
N ILE A 117 -0.24 -1.28 2.91
CA ILE A 117 0.87 -1.26 1.95
C ILE A 117 0.31 -1.45 0.55
N MET A 118 0.60 -0.53 -0.35
CA MET A 118 0.17 -0.58 -1.75
C MET A 118 1.35 -0.52 -2.71
N GLY A 119 1.35 -1.40 -3.71
CA GLY A 119 2.29 -1.40 -4.83
C GLY A 119 3.76 -1.68 -4.51
N ILE A 120 4.11 -1.92 -3.25
CA ILE A 120 5.47 -2.18 -2.79
C ILE A 120 5.76 -3.69 -2.85
N GLU A 121 7.02 -4.04 -2.97
CA GLU A 121 7.51 -5.42 -3.12
C GLU A 121 7.10 -6.34 -1.95
N ALA A 122 6.80 -5.77 -0.78
CA ALA A 122 6.29 -6.48 0.39
C ALA A 122 4.95 -7.21 0.17
N VAL A 123 4.16 -6.81 -0.83
CA VAL A 123 2.85 -7.40 -1.14
C VAL A 123 2.78 -8.07 -2.51
N LYS A 124 3.83 -7.96 -3.32
CA LYS A 124 3.87 -8.56 -4.65
C LYS A 124 4.12 -10.06 -4.58
N SER A 125 3.31 -10.85 -5.27
CA SER A 125 3.47 -12.31 -5.35
C SER A 125 4.79 -12.73 -6.02
N SER A 126 5.35 -11.90 -6.90
CA SER A 126 6.65 -12.13 -7.55
C SER A 126 7.85 -11.97 -6.61
N THR A 127 7.70 -11.35 -5.44
CA THR A 127 8.78 -11.24 -4.45
C THR A 127 8.86 -12.52 -3.63
N PRO A 128 10.04 -13.11 -3.41
CA PRO A 128 10.20 -14.32 -2.59
C PRO A 128 9.61 -14.15 -1.19
N ALA A 129 9.01 -15.21 -0.64
CA ALA A 129 8.29 -15.14 0.63
C ALA A 129 9.14 -14.62 1.81
N PRO A 130 10.38 -15.10 2.03
CA PRO A 130 11.25 -14.58 3.09
C PRO A 130 11.52 -13.08 2.94
N CYS A 131 11.75 -12.60 1.70
CA CYS A 131 11.98 -11.19 1.43
C CYS A 131 10.73 -10.34 1.73
N ARG A 132 9.52 -10.82 1.38
CA ARG A 132 8.27 -10.11 1.70
C ARG A 132 8.08 -9.90 3.19
N VAL A 133 8.36 -10.91 3.99
CA VAL A 133 8.30 -10.84 5.46
C VAL A 133 9.27 -9.78 5.97
N LYS A 134 10.53 -9.86 5.55
CA LYS A 134 11.58 -8.93 6.00
C LYS A 134 11.34 -7.49 5.53
N ILE A 135 10.79 -7.28 4.34
CA ILE A 135 10.40 -5.93 3.90
C ILE A 135 9.28 -5.39 4.80
N LYS A 136 8.27 -6.18 5.17
CA LYS A 136 7.22 -5.74 6.11
C LYS A 136 7.77 -5.38 7.49
N GLU A 137 8.70 -6.19 8.02
CA GLU A 137 9.39 -5.90 9.28
C GLU A 137 10.17 -4.58 9.19
N ALA A 138 10.93 -4.36 8.11
CA ALA A 138 11.66 -3.12 7.86
C ALA A 138 10.72 -1.91 7.78
N LEU A 139 9.59 -2.03 7.07
CA LEU A 139 8.59 -0.97 6.96
C LEU A 139 7.98 -0.64 8.33
N ASN A 140 7.76 -1.63 9.18
CA ASN A 140 7.29 -1.40 10.54
C ASN A 140 8.35 -0.66 11.40
N ILE A 141 9.63 -0.98 11.22
CA ILE A 141 10.72 -0.26 11.89
C ILE A 141 10.76 1.21 11.41
N ILE A 142 10.69 1.46 10.10
CA ILE A 142 10.66 2.82 9.53
C ILE A 142 9.49 3.66 10.09
N MET A 143 8.33 3.04 10.30
CA MET A 143 7.17 3.74 10.82
C MET A 143 7.24 4.03 12.32
N ASN A 144 7.91 3.18 13.11
CA ASN A 144 7.77 3.20 14.57
C ASN A 144 9.08 3.36 15.34
N LYS A 145 10.25 3.25 14.69
CA LYS A 145 11.56 3.32 15.31
C LYS A 145 12.45 4.35 14.59
N ASP A 146 13.72 4.36 14.94
CA ASP A 146 14.75 5.23 14.41
C ASP A 146 15.59 4.56 13.29
N GLU A 147 16.50 5.35 12.70
CA GLU A 147 17.39 4.91 11.64
C GLU A 147 18.38 3.83 12.11
N SER A 148 18.87 3.94 13.34
CA SER A 148 19.85 2.98 13.90
C SER A 148 19.26 1.58 13.99
N ALA A 149 17.99 1.46 14.44
CA ALA A 149 17.29 0.18 14.48
C ALA A 149 17.09 -0.41 13.07
N LEU A 150 16.87 0.44 12.05
CA LEU A 150 16.75 -0.02 10.66
C LEU A 150 18.09 -0.54 10.12
N ILE A 151 19.20 0.17 10.38
CA ILE A 151 20.56 -0.25 9.95
C ILE A 151 20.90 -1.61 10.58
N GLU A 152 20.71 -1.75 11.89
CA GLU A 152 20.94 -3.01 12.60
C GLU A 152 20.12 -4.15 12.02
N PHE A 153 18.84 -3.91 11.76
CA PHE A 153 17.95 -4.90 11.13
C PHE A 153 18.45 -5.32 9.76
N ILE A 154 18.87 -4.38 8.91
CA ILE A 154 19.38 -4.67 7.56
C ILE A 154 20.66 -5.51 7.64
N ASP A 155 21.59 -5.18 8.52
CA ASP A 155 22.85 -5.92 8.66
C ASP A 155 22.63 -7.34 9.18
N ASN A 156 21.69 -7.52 10.10
CA ASN A 156 21.30 -8.85 10.57
C ASN A 156 20.63 -9.66 9.45
N PHE A 157 19.72 -9.05 8.70
CA PHE A 157 19.07 -9.72 7.57
C PHE A 157 20.07 -10.10 6.46
N ARG A 158 21.07 -9.27 6.16
CA ARG A 158 22.14 -9.63 5.21
C ARG A 158 22.89 -10.90 5.61
N LYS A 159 23.13 -11.11 6.91
CA LYS A 159 23.76 -12.33 7.43
C LYS A 159 22.83 -13.54 7.32
N GLU A 160 21.53 -13.37 7.64
CA GLU A 160 20.52 -14.41 7.52
C GLU A 160 20.29 -14.81 6.06
N PHE A 161 20.18 -13.82 5.16
CA PHE A 161 19.92 -14.04 3.73
C PHE A 161 20.94 -14.95 3.06
N LYS A 162 22.21 -14.82 3.43
CA LYS A 162 23.31 -15.69 2.92
C LYS A 162 23.16 -17.15 3.29
N LYS A 163 22.35 -17.47 4.30
CA LYS A 163 22.11 -18.84 4.79
C LYS A 163 20.85 -19.46 4.21
N LEU A 164 20.01 -18.68 3.50
CA LEU A 164 18.79 -19.18 2.90
C LEU A 164 19.10 -20.06 1.69
N SER A 165 18.25 -21.09 1.46
CA SER A 165 18.39 -21.93 0.29
C SER A 165 18.07 -21.17 -0.99
N PRO A 166 18.71 -21.46 -2.13
CA PRO A 166 18.41 -20.83 -3.42
C PRO A 166 16.95 -20.90 -3.80
N GLU A 167 16.26 -22.00 -3.49
CA GLU A 167 14.85 -22.20 -3.79
C GLU A 167 13.95 -21.23 -3.03
N SER A 168 14.29 -20.92 -1.76
CA SER A 168 13.51 -20.03 -0.91
C SER A 168 13.59 -18.56 -1.34
N ILE A 169 14.70 -18.17 -1.98
CA ILE A 169 14.97 -16.79 -2.43
C ILE A 169 14.79 -16.60 -3.94
N ALA A 170 14.50 -17.67 -4.68
CA ALA A 170 14.22 -17.60 -6.10
C ALA A 170 12.94 -16.79 -6.37
N TYR A 171 12.97 -15.98 -7.44
CA TYR A 171 11.78 -15.24 -7.88
C TYR A 171 10.72 -16.19 -8.42
N PRO A 172 9.52 -16.27 -7.82
CA PRO A 172 8.45 -17.08 -8.35
C PRO A 172 7.95 -16.50 -9.70
N ARG A 173 7.80 -17.36 -10.69
CA ARG A 173 7.30 -17.01 -12.01
C ARG A 173 6.10 -17.88 -12.36
N SER A 174 5.00 -17.26 -12.76
CA SER A 174 3.84 -18.00 -13.27
C SER A 174 4.15 -18.66 -14.60
N CYS A 175 3.70 -19.90 -14.75
CA CYS A 175 3.80 -20.67 -16.00
C CYS A 175 2.39 -20.96 -16.51
N ASN A 176 1.86 -20.07 -17.35
CA ASN A 176 0.54 -20.24 -17.97
C ASN A 176 0.66 -20.86 -19.36
N ASN A 177 -0.41 -21.54 -19.81
CA ASN A 177 -0.52 -22.11 -21.15
C ASN A 177 0.65 -23.04 -21.55
N LEU A 178 1.10 -23.92 -20.65
CA LEU A 178 2.21 -24.86 -20.89
C LEU A 178 2.04 -25.65 -22.18
N LYS A 179 0.80 -26.05 -22.55
CA LYS A 179 0.49 -26.79 -23.79
C LYS A 179 0.96 -26.04 -25.03
N LYS A 180 0.88 -24.71 -25.07
CA LYS A 180 1.35 -23.89 -26.20
C LYS A 180 2.84 -24.08 -26.50
N TYR A 181 3.63 -24.37 -25.49
CA TYR A 181 5.09 -24.48 -25.55
C TYR A 181 5.58 -25.93 -25.56
N SER A 182 4.69 -26.91 -25.35
CA SER A 182 5.06 -28.33 -25.37
C SER A 182 5.35 -28.83 -26.79
N SER A 183 6.22 -29.81 -26.89
CA SER A 183 6.54 -30.52 -28.12
C SER A 183 6.49 -32.01 -27.84
N SER A 184 5.97 -32.78 -28.80
CA SER A 184 5.94 -34.24 -28.72
C SER A 184 7.32 -34.89 -28.90
N THR A 185 8.24 -34.19 -29.57
CA THR A 185 9.57 -34.72 -29.88
C THR A 185 10.66 -34.23 -28.91
N THR A 186 10.61 -32.97 -28.49
CA THR A 186 11.71 -32.31 -27.75
C THR A 186 11.31 -31.76 -26.37
N ILE A 187 10.17 -32.18 -25.82
CA ILE A 187 9.55 -31.72 -24.56
C ILE A 187 9.05 -30.27 -24.68
N TYR A 188 9.81 -29.35 -25.26
CA TYR A 188 9.42 -27.95 -25.46
C TYR A 188 9.89 -27.42 -26.83
N GLN A 189 9.20 -26.43 -27.37
CA GLN A 189 9.48 -25.80 -28.64
C GLN A 189 10.66 -24.83 -28.58
N LYS A 190 11.31 -24.55 -29.74
CA LYS A 190 12.32 -23.47 -29.83
C LYS A 190 11.69 -22.13 -29.48
N GLY A 191 12.44 -21.29 -28.71
CA GLY A 191 11.94 -19.98 -28.27
C GLY A 191 11.11 -20.01 -26.98
N THR A 192 10.86 -21.16 -26.36
CA THR A 192 10.16 -21.29 -25.08
C THR A 192 10.92 -20.51 -23.97
N PRO A 193 10.25 -19.65 -23.17
CA PRO A 193 10.88 -18.94 -22.05
C PRO A 193 11.50 -19.88 -21.00
N MET A 194 12.60 -19.49 -20.38
CA MET A 194 13.38 -20.35 -19.46
C MET A 194 12.54 -20.96 -18.33
N HIS A 195 11.70 -20.17 -17.65
CA HIS A 195 10.84 -20.65 -16.57
C HIS A 195 9.80 -21.69 -17.04
N VAL A 196 9.31 -21.55 -18.28
CA VAL A 196 8.38 -22.51 -18.90
C VAL A 196 9.11 -23.79 -19.29
N ARG A 197 10.37 -23.70 -19.79
CA ARG A 197 11.20 -24.90 -20.04
C ARG A 197 11.40 -25.70 -18.75
N GLY A 198 11.76 -25.02 -17.65
CA GLY A 198 11.91 -25.65 -16.34
C GLY A 198 10.64 -26.41 -15.92
N ALA A 199 9.48 -25.78 -16.04
CA ALA A 199 8.20 -26.39 -15.69
C ALA A 199 7.87 -27.61 -16.57
N LEU A 200 8.11 -27.54 -17.88
CA LEU A 200 7.88 -28.68 -18.81
C LEU A 200 8.85 -29.83 -18.55
N LEU A 201 10.12 -29.55 -18.29
CA LEU A 201 11.12 -30.57 -17.91
C LEU A 201 10.73 -31.24 -16.58
N TYR A 202 10.35 -30.47 -15.58
CA TYR A 202 9.90 -30.99 -14.29
C TYR A 202 8.68 -31.90 -14.42
N ASN A 203 7.65 -31.46 -15.16
CA ASN A 203 6.47 -32.27 -15.42
C ASN A 203 6.80 -33.57 -16.21
N ASN A 204 7.79 -33.54 -17.10
CA ASN A 204 8.24 -34.74 -17.81
C ASN A 204 8.97 -35.71 -16.88
N LEU A 205 9.79 -35.21 -15.94
CA LEU A 205 10.43 -36.03 -14.92
C LEU A 205 9.40 -36.70 -13.97
N LEU A 206 8.40 -35.94 -13.51
CA LEU A 206 7.31 -36.51 -12.69
C LEU A 206 6.60 -37.66 -13.43
N LYS A 207 6.25 -37.47 -14.70
CA LYS A 207 5.62 -38.54 -15.52
C LYS A 207 6.51 -39.78 -15.68
N LYS A 208 7.82 -39.60 -15.88
CA LYS A 208 8.77 -40.71 -16.00
C LYS A 208 8.91 -41.51 -14.71
N ASN A 209 8.85 -40.82 -13.56
CA ASN A 209 8.96 -41.43 -12.25
C ASN A 209 7.60 -41.90 -11.66
N LYS A 210 6.51 -41.81 -12.44
CA LYS A 210 5.13 -42.17 -12.00
C LYS A 210 4.68 -41.44 -10.73
N LEU A 211 5.13 -40.21 -10.55
CA LEU A 211 4.73 -39.28 -9.48
C LEU A 211 3.68 -38.27 -9.97
#